data_5f0cdad616a77259411d7787095f4a8b
#
_entry.id   5f0cdad616a77259411d7787095f4a8b
#
_cell.length_a   1.000
_cell.length_b   1.000
_cell.length_c   1.000
_cell.angle_alpha   90.00
_cell.angle_beta   90.00
_cell.angle_gamma   90.00
#
_symmetry.space_group_name_H-M   'P 1'
#
loop_
_entity.id
_entity.type
_entity.pdbx_description
1 polymer ?
#
loop_
_entity_poly.entity_id
_entity_poly.type
_entity_poly.pdbx_seq_one_letter_code
_entity_poly.pdbx_strand_id
1 'polypeptide(L)'
;TCLSEQTVVSLGYTFTVQNQGERLFGDWMRRDFSRIIDLARGADAGQDIPFSLPYTYQALDAAFPGSRFILTLRDSPEQWYESLVRFHGKLMRCGDRRPTAADLKQIAYIEPGWLYRAQRAIYGVTDEQLYDPALYIRHYIMHTLNATEYFRYKPGQLLLLNVADPEAMPRLCDFLGAEFKGQGMPHLNRSA
;
A
#
# COMPACT_ATOMS: atom_id res chain seq x y z
N THR A 1 -0.55 5.59 3.79
CA THR A 1 -1.95 5.88 4.12
C THR A 1 -2.76 4.75 3.57
N CYS A 2 -3.06 3.81 4.41
CA CYS A 2 -3.97 2.74 4.03
C CYS A 2 -5.38 3.29 4.09
N LEU A 3 -6.17 2.98 3.09
CA LEU A 3 -7.60 2.87 3.26
C LEU A 3 -7.76 1.90 4.42
N SER A 4 -8.34 2.31 5.56
CA SER A 4 -8.31 1.42 6.70
C SER A 4 -9.12 0.17 6.39
N GLU A 5 -8.59 -0.99 6.75
CA GLU A 5 -9.31 -2.26 6.74
C GLU A 5 -10.71 -2.08 7.34
N GLN A 6 -10.81 -1.35 8.46
CA GLN A 6 -12.08 -1.04 9.11
C GLN A 6 -13.10 -0.35 8.21
N THR A 7 -12.66 0.54 7.30
CA THR A 7 -13.56 1.22 6.36
C THR A 7 -14.21 0.21 5.41
N VAL A 8 -13.43 -0.68 4.85
CA VAL A 8 -13.93 -1.64 3.85
C VAL A 8 -14.67 -2.80 4.52
N VAL A 9 -14.24 -3.22 5.71
CA VAL A 9 -14.98 -4.19 6.56
C VAL A 9 -16.35 -3.64 6.95
N SER A 10 -16.46 -2.33 7.26
CA SER A 10 -17.77 -1.72 7.55
C SER A 10 -18.73 -1.72 6.36
N LEU A 11 -18.21 -1.90 5.15
CA LEU A 11 -18.98 -2.09 3.90
C LEU A 11 -19.30 -3.57 3.62
N GLY A 12 -18.93 -4.49 4.52
CA GLY A 12 -19.28 -5.91 4.44
C GLY A 12 -18.23 -6.79 3.76
N TYR A 13 -17.04 -6.28 3.44
CA TYR A 13 -15.97 -7.05 2.80
C TYR A 13 -15.06 -7.73 3.82
N THR A 14 -14.60 -8.94 3.51
CA THR A 14 -13.54 -9.63 4.25
C THR A 14 -12.17 -9.29 3.70
N PHE A 15 -11.16 -9.25 4.56
CA PHE A 15 -9.78 -8.94 4.20
C PHE A 15 -8.85 -10.13 4.34
N THR A 16 -7.82 -10.17 3.49
CA THR A 16 -6.66 -11.04 3.71
C THR A 16 -5.95 -10.66 5.00
N VAL A 17 -5.47 -11.64 5.74
CA VAL A 17 -4.70 -11.41 6.97
C VAL A 17 -3.35 -10.77 6.61
N GLN A 18 -3.11 -9.55 7.08
CA GLN A 18 -1.92 -8.75 6.72
C GLN A 18 -0.61 -9.51 6.92
N ASN A 19 -0.40 -10.13 8.08
CA ASN A 19 0.82 -10.89 8.38
C ASN A 19 1.05 -12.06 7.40
N GLN A 20 -0.01 -12.70 6.90
CA GLN A 20 0.12 -13.75 5.88
C GLN A 20 0.60 -13.17 4.56
N GLY A 21 0.08 -12.01 4.16
CA GLY A 21 0.52 -11.29 2.98
C GLY A 21 2.00 -10.88 3.06
N GLU A 22 2.40 -10.26 4.15
CA GLU A 22 3.77 -9.78 4.36
C GLU A 22 4.81 -10.90 4.32
N ARG A 23 4.46 -12.13 4.75
CA ARG A 23 5.32 -13.32 4.63
C ARG A 23 5.54 -13.76 3.17
N LEU A 24 4.69 -13.34 2.24
CA LEU A 24 4.83 -13.60 0.81
C LEU A 24 5.70 -12.56 0.08
N PHE A 25 6.33 -11.64 0.82
CA PHE A 25 7.26 -10.66 0.24
C PHE A 25 8.39 -11.33 -0.56
N GLY A 26 8.90 -12.48 -0.10
CA GLY A 26 9.90 -13.26 -0.83
C GLY A 26 9.38 -13.81 -2.17
N ASP A 27 8.12 -14.17 -2.25
CA ASP A 27 7.47 -14.63 -3.48
C ASP A 27 7.35 -13.47 -4.48
N TRP A 28 6.92 -12.29 -4.02
CA TRP A 28 6.91 -11.09 -4.83
C TRP A 28 8.31 -10.72 -5.38
N MET A 29 9.36 -10.83 -4.57
CA MET A 29 10.74 -10.58 -5.03
C MET A 29 11.17 -11.50 -6.19
N ARG A 30 10.72 -12.75 -6.17
CA ARG A 30 10.97 -13.72 -7.24
C ARG A 30 10.03 -13.59 -8.43
N ARG A 31 9.02 -12.68 -8.36
CA ARG A 31 7.93 -12.56 -9.33
C ARG A 31 7.07 -13.84 -9.43
N ASP A 32 7.04 -14.63 -8.39
CA ASP A 32 6.11 -15.74 -8.23
C ASP A 32 4.87 -15.28 -7.48
N PHE A 33 3.81 -15.02 -8.23
CA PHE A 33 2.55 -14.54 -7.68
C PHE A 33 1.58 -15.66 -7.29
N SER A 34 1.93 -16.91 -7.48
CA SER A 34 1.02 -18.06 -7.27
C SER A 34 0.41 -18.06 -5.86
N ARG A 35 1.24 -18.00 -4.82
CA ARG A 35 0.77 -17.99 -3.42
C ARG A 35 0.07 -16.69 -3.03
N ILE A 36 0.41 -15.56 -3.68
CA ILE A 36 -0.27 -14.28 -3.48
C ILE A 36 -1.68 -14.34 -4.03
N ILE A 37 -1.85 -14.95 -5.21
CA ILE A 37 -3.15 -15.20 -5.84
C ILE A 37 -3.98 -16.18 -4.97
N ASP A 38 -3.36 -17.24 -4.44
CA ASP A 38 -4.05 -18.19 -3.56
C ASP A 38 -4.53 -17.51 -2.26
N LEU A 39 -3.71 -16.64 -1.67
CA LEU A 39 -4.13 -15.84 -0.51
C LEU A 39 -5.32 -14.92 -0.86
N ALA A 40 -5.28 -14.27 -2.02
CA ALA A 40 -6.35 -13.39 -2.48
C ALA A 40 -7.69 -14.12 -2.69
N ARG A 41 -7.68 -15.40 -3.08
CA ARG A 41 -8.92 -16.20 -3.23
C ARG A 41 -9.69 -16.40 -1.93
N GLY A 42 -9.01 -16.27 -0.79
CA GLY A 42 -9.61 -16.49 0.53
C GLY A 42 -10.33 -15.30 1.13
N ALA A 43 -10.40 -14.15 0.43
CA ALA A 43 -10.99 -12.92 0.93
C ALA A 43 -11.54 -12.05 -0.21
N ASP A 44 -12.39 -11.08 0.14
CA ASP A 44 -12.96 -10.14 -0.84
C ASP A 44 -11.98 -9.02 -1.20
N ALA A 45 -11.05 -8.69 -0.30
CA ALA A 45 -10.08 -7.61 -0.48
C ALA A 45 -8.71 -7.94 0.11
N GLY A 46 -7.67 -7.32 -0.43
CA GLY A 46 -6.30 -7.35 0.08
C GLY A 46 -5.68 -5.96 0.10
N GLN A 47 -4.82 -5.70 1.08
CA GLN A 47 -4.10 -4.43 1.20
C GLN A 47 -2.66 -4.64 1.65
N ASP A 48 -1.90 -3.55 1.66
CA ASP A 48 -0.50 -3.51 2.05
C ASP A 48 0.37 -4.51 1.27
N ILE A 49 1.47 -4.96 1.84
CA ILE A 49 2.38 -5.91 1.20
C ILE A 49 1.75 -7.31 1.22
N PRO A 50 1.71 -8.02 0.08
CA PRO A 50 2.31 -7.71 -1.23
C PRO A 50 1.35 -6.99 -2.22
N PHE A 51 0.10 -6.73 -1.85
CA PHE A 51 -0.95 -6.22 -2.74
C PHE A 51 -0.64 -4.81 -3.26
N SER A 52 -0.02 -3.96 -2.44
CA SER A 52 0.38 -2.59 -2.79
C SER A 52 1.69 -2.51 -3.58
N LEU A 53 2.35 -3.63 -3.85
CA LEU A 53 3.64 -3.63 -4.52
C LEU A 53 3.52 -3.61 -6.04
N PRO A 54 4.53 -3.06 -6.75
CA PRO A 54 4.58 -3.07 -8.21
C PRO A 54 4.35 -4.47 -8.80
N TYR A 55 3.68 -4.52 -9.95
CA TYR A 55 3.32 -5.73 -10.70
C TYR A 55 2.27 -6.65 -10.06
N THR A 56 2.02 -6.56 -8.76
CA THR A 56 1.02 -7.41 -8.10
C THR A 56 -0.38 -7.16 -8.65
N TYR A 57 -0.76 -5.91 -8.89
CA TYR A 57 -2.06 -5.58 -9.48
C TYR A 57 -2.26 -6.20 -10.87
N GLN A 58 -1.19 -6.33 -11.67
CA GLN A 58 -1.25 -6.97 -12.99
C GLN A 58 -1.52 -8.48 -12.86
N ALA A 59 -0.82 -9.14 -11.93
CA ALA A 59 -1.01 -10.56 -11.68
C ALA A 59 -2.42 -10.85 -11.12
N LEU A 60 -2.92 -10.00 -10.23
CA LEU A 60 -4.25 -10.13 -9.64
C LEU A 60 -5.36 -9.86 -10.67
N ASP A 61 -5.21 -8.84 -11.51
CA ASP A 61 -6.18 -8.55 -12.57
C ASP A 61 -6.27 -9.71 -13.59
N ALA A 62 -5.15 -10.32 -13.92
CA ALA A 62 -5.12 -11.51 -14.78
C ALA A 62 -5.77 -12.74 -14.11
N ALA A 63 -5.58 -12.91 -12.81
CA ALA A 63 -6.12 -14.05 -12.06
C ALA A 63 -7.60 -13.88 -11.70
N PHE A 64 -8.07 -12.66 -11.53
CA PHE A 64 -9.43 -12.31 -11.13
C PHE A 64 -10.01 -11.25 -12.06
N PRO A 65 -10.43 -11.62 -13.29
CA PRO A 65 -11.01 -10.68 -14.24
C PRO A 65 -12.22 -9.95 -13.66
N GLY A 66 -12.25 -8.62 -13.82
CA GLY A 66 -13.30 -7.78 -13.25
C GLY A 66 -13.07 -7.29 -11.83
N SER A 67 -11.92 -7.63 -11.23
CA SER A 67 -11.52 -7.08 -9.94
C SER A 67 -11.38 -5.56 -10.00
N ARG A 68 -11.62 -4.91 -8.86
CA ARG A 68 -11.50 -3.47 -8.67
C ARG A 68 -10.27 -3.15 -7.86
N PHE A 69 -9.55 -2.11 -8.25
CA PHE A 69 -8.31 -1.67 -7.63
C PHE A 69 -8.47 -0.25 -7.10
N ILE A 70 -7.96 0.00 -5.90
CA ILE A 70 -7.99 1.30 -5.25
C ILE A 70 -6.55 1.71 -4.99
N LEU A 71 -6.11 2.79 -5.63
CA LEU A 71 -4.81 3.39 -5.36
C LEU A 71 -5.00 4.65 -4.52
N THR A 72 -4.59 4.56 -3.26
CA THR A 72 -4.68 5.70 -2.34
C THR A 72 -3.56 6.69 -2.61
N LEU A 73 -3.93 7.96 -2.68
CA LEU A 73 -3.02 9.07 -2.94
C LEU A 73 -2.91 10.00 -1.73
N ARG A 74 -1.87 10.84 -1.73
CA ARG A 74 -1.72 12.03 -0.88
C ARG A 74 -1.83 13.28 -1.75
N ASP A 75 -1.95 14.44 -1.10
CA ASP A 75 -2.04 15.72 -1.80
C ASP A 75 -0.81 16.00 -2.67
N SER A 76 0.36 15.50 -2.24
CA SER A 76 1.57 15.52 -3.04
C SER A 76 2.47 14.30 -2.77
N PRO A 77 3.40 13.98 -3.70
CA PRO A 77 4.42 12.96 -3.49
C PRO A 77 5.33 13.26 -2.29
N GLU A 78 5.62 14.53 -2.01
CA GLU A 78 6.40 14.98 -0.86
C GLU A 78 5.67 14.67 0.45
N GLN A 79 4.36 14.96 0.53
CA GLN A 79 3.55 14.63 1.69
C GLN A 79 3.49 13.11 1.94
N TRP A 80 3.42 12.31 0.87
CA TRP A 80 3.51 10.87 0.98
C TRP A 80 4.87 10.43 1.57
N TYR A 81 5.98 10.99 1.05
CA TYR A 81 7.33 10.69 1.52
C TYR A 81 7.50 11.05 3.01
N GLU A 82 7.11 12.25 3.41
CA GLU A 82 7.18 12.70 4.80
C GLU A 82 6.36 11.79 5.74
N SER A 83 5.19 11.38 5.28
CA SER A 83 4.33 10.45 6.03
C SER A 83 5.00 9.08 6.22
N LEU A 84 5.66 8.56 5.19
CA LEU A 84 6.41 7.30 5.25
C LEU A 84 7.58 7.39 6.24
N VAL A 85 8.41 8.43 6.12
CA VAL A 85 9.57 8.64 7.01
C VAL A 85 9.12 8.79 8.45
N ARG A 86 8.08 9.56 8.71
CA ARG A 86 7.51 9.75 10.05
C ARG A 86 6.95 8.45 10.62
N PHE A 87 6.23 7.66 9.83
CA PHE A 87 5.70 6.37 10.26
C PHE A 87 6.82 5.41 10.65
N HIS A 88 7.85 5.26 9.80
CA HIS A 88 8.99 4.41 10.09
C HIS A 88 9.83 4.95 11.26
N GLY A 89 10.01 6.26 11.37
CA GLY A 89 10.69 6.90 12.51
C GLY A 89 10.00 6.58 13.85
N LYS A 90 8.67 6.66 13.88
CA LYS A 90 7.88 6.28 15.06
C LYS A 90 8.03 4.78 15.37
N LEU A 91 7.90 3.91 14.36
CA LEU A 91 7.99 2.47 14.50
C LEU A 91 9.37 2.06 15.09
N MET A 92 10.43 2.69 14.64
CA MET A 92 11.82 2.42 15.09
C MET A 92 12.30 3.31 16.23
N ARG A 93 11.44 4.17 16.77
CA ARG A 93 11.75 5.10 17.88
C ARG A 93 12.95 5.99 17.59
N CYS A 94 13.04 6.48 16.35
CA CYS A 94 14.18 7.31 15.90
C CYS A 94 14.11 8.78 16.36
N GLY A 95 13.03 9.21 17.02
CA GLY A 95 12.77 10.64 17.26
C GLY A 95 12.61 11.39 15.94
N ASP A 96 13.26 12.54 15.82
CA ASP A 96 13.16 13.39 14.63
C ASP A 96 14.14 13.01 13.50
N ARG A 97 15.04 12.05 13.73
CA ARG A 97 15.98 11.60 12.71
C ARG A 97 15.35 10.60 11.75
N ARG A 98 15.85 10.56 10.53
CA ARG A 98 15.52 9.51 9.58
C ARG A 98 16.03 8.14 10.05
N PRO A 99 15.26 7.06 9.82
CA PRO A 99 15.75 5.71 10.07
C PRO A 99 16.99 5.39 9.21
N THR A 100 17.89 4.61 9.78
CA THR A 100 19.10 4.14 9.13
C THR A 100 19.03 2.65 8.79
N ALA A 101 20.00 2.15 8.03
CA ALA A 101 20.14 0.71 7.77
C ALA A 101 20.25 -0.10 9.09
N ALA A 102 20.93 0.44 10.10
CA ALA A 102 21.07 -0.22 11.40
C ALA A 102 19.72 -0.36 12.12
N ASP A 103 18.90 0.70 12.13
CA ASP A 103 17.56 0.67 12.72
C ASP A 103 16.68 -0.38 12.02
N LEU A 104 16.69 -0.39 10.69
CA LEU A 104 15.91 -1.32 9.90
C LEU A 104 16.32 -2.79 10.07
N LYS A 105 17.63 -3.04 10.31
CA LYS A 105 18.15 -4.39 10.56
C LYS A 105 17.80 -4.94 11.94
N GLN A 106 17.67 -4.04 12.92
CA GLN A 106 17.41 -4.42 14.32
C GLN A 106 15.94 -4.64 14.62
N ILE A 107 15.03 -3.95 13.92
CA ILE A 107 13.61 -4.05 14.25
C ILE A 107 13.06 -5.44 13.90
N ALA A 108 12.40 -6.05 14.88
CA ALA A 108 11.63 -7.28 14.70
C ALA A 108 10.19 -6.93 14.32
N TYR A 109 9.94 -6.80 13.02
CA TYR A 109 8.58 -6.60 12.47
C TYR A 109 7.94 -7.96 12.15
N ILE A 110 8.15 -8.51 10.95
CA ILE A 110 7.80 -9.91 10.64
C ILE A 110 8.90 -10.85 11.15
N GLU A 111 10.13 -10.48 10.91
CA GLU A 111 11.36 -11.08 11.43
C GLU A 111 12.48 -10.03 11.42
N PRO A 112 13.58 -10.22 12.17
CA PRO A 112 14.70 -9.28 12.17
C PRO A 112 15.20 -9.00 10.75
N GLY A 113 15.38 -7.71 10.42
CA GLY A 113 15.86 -7.28 9.10
C GLY A 113 14.85 -7.39 7.95
N TRP A 114 13.61 -7.79 8.20
CA TRP A 114 12.58 -7.85 7.15
C TRP A 114 12.34 -6.47 6.52
N LEU A 115 12.14 -5.44 7.34
CA LEU A 115 11.94 -4.07 6.85
C LEU A 115 13.15 -3.56 6.04
N TYR A 116 14.37 -3.91 6.46
CA TYR A 116 15.58 -3.57 5.72
C TYR A 116 15.56 -4.17 4.31
N ARG A 117 15.27 -5.47 4.19
CA ARG A 117 15.16 -6.14 2.89
C ARG A 117 14.02 -5.56 2.05
N ALA A 118 12.88 -5.27 2.68
CA ALA A 118 11.72 -4.69 2.00
C ALA A 118 12.04 -3.31 1.42
N GLN A 119 12.63 -2.39 2.21
CA GLN A 119 12.98 -1.06 1.72
C GLN A 119 13.96 -1.14 0.55
N ARG A 120 14.98 -1.96 0.64
CA ARG A 120 15.97 -2.11 -0.43
C ARG A 120 15.38 -2.71 -1.71
N ALA A 121 14.56 -3.73 -1.59
CA ALA A 121 13.99 -4.42 -2.76
C ALA A 121 12.87 -3.60 -3.44
N ILE A 122 12.04 -2.92 -2.67
CA ILE A 122 10.92 -2.11 -3.21
C ILE A 122 11.46 -0.88 -3.94
N TYR A 123 12.40 -0.16 -3.32
CA TYR A 123 12.90 1.13 -3.85
C TYR A 123 14.18 0.99 -4.68
N GLY A 124 14.82 -0.18 -4.71
CA GLY A 124 16.05 -0.41 -5.47
C GLY A 124 17.23 0.41 -4.95
N VAL A 125 17.34 0.60 -3.62
CA VAL A 125 18.30 1.52 -2.97
C VAL A 125 19.43 0.78 -2.26
N THR A 126 20.59 1.44 -2.13
CA THR A 126 21.70 1.03 -1.25
C THR A 126 21.46 1.48 0.20
N ASP A 127 22.35 1.12 1.13
CA ASP A 127 22.24 1.55 2.53
C ASP A 127 22.34 3.08 2.67
N GLU A 128 23.16 3.73 1.86
CA GLU A 128 23.36 5.18 1.83
C GLU A 128 22.17 5.92 1.21
N GLN A 129 21.42 5.25 0.35
CA GLN A 129 20.26 5.79 -0.37
C GLN A 129 18.94 5.54 0.36
N LEU A 130 18.96 4.84 1.50
CA LEU A 130 17.75 4.62 2.30
C LEU A 130 17.12 5.96 2.68
N TYR A 131 15.82 6.08 2.36
CA TYR A 131 15.03 7.30 2.56
C TYR A 131 15.57 8.53 1.81
N ASP A 132 16.27 8.35 0.70
CA ASP A 132 16.58 9.45 -0.20
C ASP A 132 15.27 10.01 -0.79
N PRO A 133 14.95 11.32 -0.61
CA PRO A 133 13.68 11.88 -1.04
C PRO A 133 13.45 11.73 -2.54
N ALA A 134 14.48 11.98 -3.35
CA ALA A 134 14.33 11.96 -4.81
C ALA A 134 14.02 10.55 -5.32
N LEU A 135 14.66 9.52 -4.74
CA LEU A 135 14.44 8.12 -5.13
C LEU A 135 13.05 7.62 -4.70
N TYR A 136 12.65 7.92 -3.46
CA TYR A 136 11.36 7.47 -2.93
C TYR A 136 10.19 8.20 -3.59
N ILE A 137 10.28 9.51 -3.77
CA ILE A 137 9.27 10.32 -4.47
C ILE A 137 9.12 9.85 -5.92
N ARG A 138 10.25 9.62 -6.61
CA ARG A 138 10.24 9.07 -7.97
C ARG A 138 9.53 7.71 -8.00
N HIS A 139 9.80 6.82 -7.04
CA HIS A 139 9.15 5.52 -6.97
C HIS A 139 7.63 5.65 -6.83
N TYR A 140 7.16 6.53 -5.93
CA TYR A 140 5.73 6.81 -5.74
C TYR A 140 5.07 7.32 -7.03
N ILE A 141 5.70 8.30 -7.70
CA ILE A 141 5.20 8.85 -8.96
C ILE A 141 5.13 7.74 -10.03
N MET A 142 6.21 6.98 -10.20
CA MET A 142 6.26 5.91 -11.22
C MET A 142 5.26 4.79 -10.93
N HIS A 143 5.05 4.42 -9.67
CA HIS A 143 4.03 3.44 -9.30
C HIS A 143 2.63 3.93 -9.67
N THR A 144 2.31 5.18 -9.36
CA THR A 144 1.03 5.80 -9.71
C THR A 144 0.82 5.86 -11.23
N LEU A 145 1.83 6.30 -11.98
CA LEU A 145 1.77 6.38 -13.44
C LEU A 145 1.60 4.99 -14.07
N ASN A 146 2.38 4.00 -13.63
CA ASN A 146 2.32 2.64 -14.16
C ASN A 146 0.95 1.99 -13.91
N ALA A 147 0.39 2.16 -12.71
CA ALA A 147 -0.94 1.65 -12.42
C ALA A 147 -2.02 2.35 -13.28
N THR A 148 -1.97 3.67 -13.37
CA THR A 148 -2.92 4.45 -14.18
C THR A 148 -2.85 4.07 -15.65
N GLU A 149 -1.64 3.90 -16.19
CA GLU A 149 -1.45 3.50 -17.59
C GLU A 149 -1.95 2.07 -17.85
N TYR A 150 -1.69 1.14 -16.94
CA TYR A 150 -2.16 -0.24 -17.06
C TYR A 150 -3.69 -0.32 -17.13
N PHE A 151 -4.39 0.46 -16.32
CA PHE A 151 -5.85 0.47 -16.28
C PHE A 151 -6.50 1.48 -17.24
N ARG A 152 -5.74 2.18 -18.08
CA ARG A 152 -6.24 3.21 -19.00
C ARG A 152 -7.43 2.73 -19.85
N TYR A 153 -7.37 1.50 -20.35
CA TYR A 153 -8.39 0.91 -21.21
C TYR A 153 -9.30 -0.10 -20.47
N LYS A 154 -9.34 -0.01 -19.15
CA LYS A 154 -10.14 -0.86 -18.26
C LYS A 154 -11.06 0.00 -17.40
N PRO A 155 -12.11 0.60 -18.00
CA PRO A 155 -12.97 1.55 -17.29
C PRO A 155 -13.64 0.89 -16.09
N GLY A 156 -13.71 1.62 -14.97
CA GLY A 156 -14.33 1.14 -13.73
C GLY A 156 -13.51 0.14 -12.92
N GLN A 157 -12.27 -0.19 -13.31
CA GLN A 157 -11.42 -1.11 -12.54
C GLN A 157 -10.43 -0.42 -11.62
N LEU A 158 -10.08 0.86 -11.84
CA LEU A 158 -9.17 1.60 -10.95
C LEU A 158 -9.84 2.85 -10.39
N LEU A 159 -9.80 3.00 -9.08
CA LEU A 159 -10.12 4.24 -8.36
C LEU A 159 -8.85 4.88 -7.82
N LEU A 160 -8.54 6.10 -8.25
CA LEU A 160 -7.56 6.96 -7.59
C LEU A 160 -8.25 7.72 -6.47
N LEU A 161 -7.83 7.50 -5.22
CA LEU A 161 -8.52 8.00 -4.05
C LEU A 161 -7.56 8.76 -3.12
N ASN A 162 -7.73 10.09 -3.06
CA ASN A 162 -7.11 10.86 -1.99
C ASN A 162 -7.97 10.74 -0.73
N VAL A 163 -7.45 10.08 0.29
CA VAL A 163 -8.19 9.84 1.54
C VAL A 163 -8.41 11.11 2.39
N ALA A 164 -7.75 12.22 2.05
CA ALA A 164 -7.99 13.53 2.68
C ALA A 164 -9.14 14.30 2.02
N ASP A 165 -9.58 13.87 0.83
CA ASP A 165 -10.71 14.48 0.13
C ASP A 165 -12.00 14.22 0.92
N PRO A 166 -12.81 15.25 1.22
CA PRO A 166 -14.13 15.07 1.85
C PRO A 166 -15.06 14.13 1.08
N GLU A 167 -14.94 14.07 -0.24
CA GLU A 167 -15.73 13.20 -1.12
C GLU A 167 -15.14 11.79 -1.25
N ALA A 168 -14.07 11.46 -0.53
CA ALA A 168 -13.42 10.15 -0.65
C ALA A 168 -14.36 8.98 -0.31
N MET A 169 -15.15 9.08 0.75
CA MET A 169 -16.10 8.01 1.12
C MET A 169 -17.25 7.86 0.13
N PRO A 170 -17.98 8.91 -0.29
CA PRO A 170 -18.96 8.80 -1.35
C PRO A 170 -18.39 8.14 -2.62
N ARG A 171 -17.23 8.58 -3.09
CA ARG A 171 -16.56 8.03 -4.28
C ARG A 171 -16.17 6.57 -4.11
N LEU A 172 -15.71 6.18 -2.91
CA LEU A 172 -15.40 4.79 -2.59
C LEU A 172 -16.66 3.92 -2.63
N CYS A 173 -17.74 4.38 -1.98
CA CYS A 173 -18.99 3.65 -1.95
C CYS A 173 -19.58 3.48 -3.36
N ASP A 174 -19.61 4.53 -4.17
CA ASP A 174 -20.05 4.48 -5.56
C ASP A 174 -19.20 3.47 -6.37
N PHE A 175 -17.88 3.55 -6.25
CA PHE A 175 -16.96 2.65 -6.94
C PHE A 175 -17.16 1.18 -6.54
N LEU A 176 -17.46 0.90 -5.28
CA LEU A 176 -17.69 -0.46 -4.78
C LEU A 176 -19.15 -0.93 -4.99
N GLY A 177 -20.06 -0.02 -5.33
CA GLY A 177 -21.50 -0.32 -5.39
C GLY A 177 -22.13 -0.48 -4.02
N ALA A 178 -21.56 0.16 -2.99
CA ALA A 178 -22.02 0.12 -1.60
C ALA A 178 -22.82 1.37 -1.24
N GLU A 179 -23.75 1.24 -0.30
CA GLU A 179 -24.54 2.38 0.18
C GLU A 179 -23.68 3.30 1.07
N PHE A 180 -23.68 4.61 0.75
CA PHE A 180 -23.03 5.61 1.58
C PHE A 180 -23.93 6.00 2.76
N LYS A 181 -23.50 5.69 3.99
CA LYS A 181 -24.27 5.94 5.24
C LYS A 181 -23.92 7.26 5.95
N GLY A 182 -23.34 8.22 5.25
CA GLY A 182 -23.04 9.56 5.80
C GLY A 182 -21.83 9.63 6.72
N GLN A 183 -21.03 8.57 6.83
CA GLN A 183 -19.81 8.56 7.66
C GLN A 183 -18.61 8.97 6.80
N GLY A 184 -17.81 9.94 7.29
CA GLY A 184 -16.56 10.32 6.64
C GLY A 184 -15.47 9.25 6.74
N MET A 185 -14.37 9.42 5.98
CA MET A 185 -13.20 8.55 6.10
C MET A 185 -12.67 8.51 7.53
N PRO A 186 -12.47 7.33 8.14
CA PRO A 186 -11.88 7.24 9.46
C PRO A 186 -10.44 7.75 9.44
N HIS A 187 -10.12 8.72 10.27
CA HIS A 187 -8.78 9.26 10.44
C HIS A 187 -7.98 8.44 11.46
N LEU A 188 -7.58 7.22 11.13
CA LEU A 188 -6.93 6.30 12.07
C LEU A 188 -5.45 6.64 12.38
N ASN A 189 -4.80 7.48 11.59
CA ASN A 189 -3.40 7.85 11.76
C ASN A 189 -3.19 9.37 11.77
N ARG A 190 -3.98 10.12 12.54
CA ARG A 190 -3.61 11.51 12.85
C ARG A 190 -2.32 11.46 13.68
N SER A 191 -1.22 11.89 13.06
CA SER A 191 -0.06 12.31 13.83
C SER A 191 -0.44 13.58 14.57
N ALA A 192 -0.63 13.49 15.90
CA ALA A 192 -0.56 14.65 16.74
C ALA A 192 0.87 15.22 16.68
#